data_e8153d0de272487247e151b0b1b9d657
#
_entry.id   e8153d0de272487247e151b0b1b9d657
#
_cell.length_a   1.000
_cell.length_b   1.000
_cell.length_c   1.000
_cell.angle_alpha   90.00
_cell.angle_beta   90.00
_cell.angle_gamma   90.00
#
_symmetry.space_group_name_H-M   'P 1'
#
loop_
_entity.id
_entity.type
_entity.pdbx_description
1 polymer ?
#
loop_
_entity_poly.entity_id
_entity_poly.type
_entity_poly.pdbx_seq_one_letter_code
_entity_poly.pdbx_strand_id
1 'polypeptide(L)'
;MSTTVQPVALIMGASRGIGRQVAIDLSKNGYAVMLAAKTTSDASKTVPFPPDPNSSQSTVNTVEREIREAGGCAAAVAVDVRDAAQIQNAVDETVRTFGKLDVLVYNSGAIWWSSVENTPLKRFRLMQQINPEGLYATVQACLLYFEKNSWKGRIVVVSPPIYSRFFRGKTAYAMGKVGMSVLVKGLAMDFVRQERSDMSITGIWPASSIESAATEHNKASDPSRKKDLRKPNIFSDAILGMLRAPTSTVNGLLDTDEDFLRENCGVTDFSNYSVVPGATPRRIMPAKFPVLEVAEQDDEGQRMDSTKLRAKM
;
A
#
# COMPACT_ATOMS: atom_id res chain seq x y z
N MET A 1 -14.79 30.91 9.37
CA MET A 1 -13.89 30.09 8.56
C MET A 1 -14.23 28.63 8.88
N SER A 2 -14.76 27.89 7.90
CA SER A 2 -15.02 26.45 8.10
C SER A 2 -13.65 25.76 8.23
N THR A 3 -13.33 25.28 9.44
CA THR A 3 -12.19 24.40 9.66
C THR A 3 -12.52 23.07 9.00
N THR A 4 -12.18 22.91 7.72
CA THR A 4 -12.23 21.60 7.09
C THR A 4 -11.29 20.68 7.89
N VAL A 5 -11.90 19.71 8.59
CA VAL A 5 -11.14 18.72 9.38
C VAL A 5 -10.22 17.97 8.42
N GLN A 6 -8.92 18.12 8.62
CA GLN A 6 -7.87 17.50 7.79
C GLN A 6 -8.06 15.97 7.72
N PRO A 7 -8.09 15.33 6.55
CA PRO A 7 -8.18 13.88 6.47
C PRO A 7 -6.91 13.23 7.03
N VAL A 8 -7.06 12.06 7.65
CA VAL A 8 -5.99 11.34 8.35
C VAL A 8 -5.64 10.05 7.62
N ALA A 9 -4.36 9.86 7.29
CA ALA A 9 -3.85 8.67 6.63
C ALA A 9 -2.83 7.93 7.52
N LEU A 10 -3.03 6.63 7.70
CA LEU A 10 -2.04 5.71 8.27
C LEU A 10 -1.30 5.02 7.12
N ILE A 11 0.04 5.15 7.08
CA ILE A 11 0.88 4.57 6.03
C ILE A 11 1.78 3.49 6.65
N MET A 12 1.46 2.22 6.40
CA MET A 12 2.26 1.08 6.83
C MET A 12 3.42 0.84 5.87
N GLY A 13 4.65 0.90 6.38
CA GLY A 13 5.86 0.81 5.57
C GLY A 13 6.35 2.16 5.03
N ALA A 14 6.20 3.23 5.82
CA ALA A 14 6.45 4.62 5.43
C ALA A 14 7.93 5.07 5.56
N SER A 15 8.86 4.22 5.98
CA SER A 15 10.23 4.64 6.31
C SER A 15 11.09 4.98 5.08
N ARG A 16 10.84 4.40 3.91
CA ARG A 16 11.66 4.57 2.70
C ARG A 16 10.91 4.27 1.42
N GLY A 17 11.52 4.61 0.26
CA GLY A 17 11.02 4.28 -1.07
C GLY A 17 9.60 4.79 -1.31
N ILE A 18 8.74 3.91 -1.84
CA ILE A 18 7.36 4.24 -2.21
C ILE A 18 6.57 4.77 -1.01
N GLY A 19 6.58 4.06 0.13
CA GLY A 19 5.78 4.46 1.30
C GLY A 19 6.20 5.81 1.88
N ARG A 20 7.50 6.13 1.87
CA ARG A 20 8.01 7.45 2.21
C ARG A 20 7.47 8.53 1.27
N GLN A 21 7.55 8.30 -0.05
CA GLN A 21 7.08 9.27 -1.03
C GLN A 21 5.56 9.49 -0.92
N VAL A 22 4.79 8.42 -0.76
CA VAL A 22 3.34 8.50 -0.53
C VAL A 22 3.02 9.36 0.68
N ALA A 23 3.74 9.19 1.79
CA ALA A 23 3.51 9.97 3.00
C ALA A 23 3.79 11.46 2.79
N ILE A 24 4.89 11.79 2.13
CA ILE A 24 5.27 13.18 1.82
C ILE A 24 4.21 13.83 0.93
N ASP A 25 3.79 13.14 -0.13
CA ASP A 25 2.86 13.73 -1.11
C ASP A 25 1.42 13.79 -0.58
N LEU A 26 0.98 12.82 0.23
CA LEU A 26 -0.29 12.93 0.95
C LEU A 26 -0.28 14.16 1.89
N SER A 27 0.80 14.37 2.65
CA SER A 27 0.92 15.52 3.52
C SER A 27 0.88 16.84 2.76
N LYS A 28 1.58 16.95 1.62
CA LYS A 28 1.51 18.12 0.71
C LYS A 28 0.11 18.37 0.15
N ASN A 29 -0.71 17.32 0.08
CA ASN A 29 -2.10 17.39 -0.38
C ASN A 29 -3.12 17.50 0.76
N GLY A 30 -2.68 17.95 1.94
CA GLY A 30 -3.54 18.32 3.05
C GLY A 30 -3.93 17.19 3.99
N TYR A 31 -3.31 16.01 3.91
CA TYR A 31 -3.52 14.94 4.87
C TYR A 31 -2.64 15.09 6.12
N ALA A 32 -3.16 14.78 7.29
CA ALA A 32 -2.35 14.41 8.43
C ALA A 32 -1.90 12.95 8.26
N VAL A 33 -0.61 12.66 8.46
CA VAL A 33 -0.06 11.34 8.16
C VAL A 33 0.57 10.69 9.38
N MET A 34 0.14 9.47 9.71
CA MET A 34 0.84 8.59 10.64
C MET A 34 1.79 7.68 9.87
N LEU A 35 3.07 7.78 10.19
CA LEU A 35 4.15 7.05 9.55
C LEU A 35 4.47 5.80 10.37
N ALA A 36 4.12 4.63 9.86
CA ALA A 36 4.27 3.38 10.59
C ALA A 36 5.27 2.45 9.89
N ALA A 37 6.35 2.09 10.59
CA ALA A 37 7.29 1.05 10.14
C ALA A 37 8.19 0.60 11.30
N LYS A 38 8.95 -0.47 11.08
CA LYS A 38 9.87 -1.03 12.07
C LYS A 38 11.11 -0.18 12.32
N THR A 39 11.58 0.57 11.31
CA THR A 39 12.85 1.30 11.37
C THR A 39 12.63 2.70 11.95
N THR A 40 13.21 2.92 13.11
CA THR A 40 13.23 4.19 13.85
C THR A 40 14.65 4.68 14.04
N SER A 41 14.81 5.97 14.32
CA SER A 41 16.10 6.58 14.68
C SER A 41 15.90 7.89 15.44
N ASP A 42 16.98 8.42 16.00
CA ASP A 42 17.03 9.81 16.42
C ASP A 42 17.28 10.70 15.18
N ALA A 43 16.20 11.26 14.63
CA ALA A 43 16.26 12.07 13.42
C ALA A 43 17.14 13.33 13.57
N SER A 44 17.36 13.83 14.80
CA SER A 44 18.22 15.00 15.06
C SER A 44 19.69 14.76 14.73
N LYS A 45 20.11 13.49 14.77
CA LYS A 45 21.48 13.05 14.50
C LYS A 45 21.74 12.63 13.06
N THR A 46 20.74 12.70 12.20
CA THR A 46 20.87 12.29 10.79
C THR A 46 21.59 13.37 9.98
N VAL A 47 22.73 13.02 9.40
CA VAL A 47 23.55 13.89 8.56
C VAL A 47 24.03 13.10 7.35
N PRO A 48 23.83 13.58 6.10
CA PRO A 48 23.04 14.75 5.72
C PRO A 48 21.55 14.59 5.99
N PHE A 49 20.83 15.70 6.08
CA PHE A 49 19.38 15.70 6.19
C PHE A 49 18.75 16.48 5.04
N PRO A 50 17.67 15.98 4.38
CA PRO A 50 17.12 14.63 4.55
C PRO A 50 18.10 13.55 4.09
N PRO A 51 18.03 12.31 4.62
CA PRO A 51 18.88 11.21 4.16
C PRO A 51 18.45 10.73 2.78
N ASP A 52 19.31 9.95 2.12
CA ASP A 52 18.91 9.23 0.91
C ASP A 52 17.63 8.43 1.17
N PRO A 53 16.57 8.62 0.36
CA PRO A 53 15.24 8.04 0.59
C PRO A 53 15.20 6.51 0.55
N ASN A 54 16.23 5.85 0.03
CA ASN A 54 16.33 4.40 -0.07
C ASN A 54 17.35 3.80 0.91
N SER A 55 18.12 4.62 1.61
CA SER A 55 19.12 4.19 2.59
C SER A 55 18.51 3.67 3.89
N SER A 56 19.33 3.00 4.70
CA SER A 56 18.95 2.59 6.06
C SER A 56 18.78 3.76 7.03
N GLN A 57 19.30 4.93 6.71
CA GLN A 57 19.13 6.15 7.51
C GLN A 57 17.74 6.78 7.32
N SER A 58 17.02 6.44 6.23
CA SER A 58 15.63 6.83 6.07
C SER A 58 14.75 5.98 6.99
N THR A 59 14.17 6.60 8.00
CA THR A 59 13.34 6.01 9.05
C THR A 59 12.02 6.76 9.17
N VAL A 60 11.04 6.24 9.91
CA VAL A 60 9.79 6.97 10.13
C VAL A 60 10.02 8.32 10.80
N ASN A 61 11.01 8.42 11.69
CA ASN A 61 11.32 9.68 12.40
C ASN A 61 11.99 10.71 11.48
N THR A 62 12.85 10.29 10.54
CA THR A 62 13.43 11.22 9.57
C THR A 62 12.39 11.72 8.57
N VAL A 63 11.46 10.87 8.17
CA VAL A 63 10.34 11.26 7.29
C VAL A 63 9.36 12.18 8.02
N GLU A 64 9.04 11.90 9.29
CA GLU A 64 8.24 12.79 10.14
C GLU A 64 8.85 14.19 10.21
N ARG A 65 10.16 14.26 10.55
CA ARG A 65 10.88 15.53 10.62
C ARG A 65 10.84 16.29 9.29
N GLU A 66 11.09 15.61 8.18
CA GLU A 66 11.07 16.21 6.85
C GLU A 66 9.69 16.80 6.50
N ILE A 67 8.61 16.06 6.79
CA ILE A 67 7.25 16.54 6.55
C ILE A 67 6.94 17.74 7.45
N ARG A 68 7.31 17.70 8.74
CA ARG A 68 7.03 18.78 9.69
C ARG A 68 7.84 20.04 9.39
N GLU A 69 9.10 19.92 9.00
CA GLU A 69 9.94 21.04 8.56
C GLU A 69 9.39 21.68 7.28
N ALA A 70 8.71 20.91 6.42
CA ALA A 70 7.99 21.43 5.25
C ALA A 70 6.60 22.02 5.58
N GLY A 71 6.22 22.13 6.86
CA GLY A 71 4.93 22.66 7.30
C GLY A 71 3.76 21.67 7.27
N GLY A 72 4.02 20.39 7.02
CA GLY A 72 3.00 19.34 7.02
C GLY A 72 2.70 18.79 8.42
N CYS A 73 1.61 18.03 8.53
CA CYS A 73 1.18 17.38 9.76
C CYS A 73 1.54 15.88 9.72
N ALA A 74 2.48 15.46 10.58
CA ALA A 74 2.95 14.08 10.64
C ALA A 74 3.28 13.65 12.05
N ALA A 75 3.12 12.35 12.32
CA ALA A 75 3.62 11.66 13.50
C ALA A 75 4.18 10.30 13.09
N ALA A 76 5.06 9.72 13.90
CA ALA A 76 5.70 8.45 13.63
C ALA A 76 5.44 7.43 14.73
N VAL A 77 5.20 6.16 14.33
CA VAL A 77 5.04 5.04 15.25
C VAL A 77 5.86 3.84 14.80
N ALA A 78 6.55 3.20 15.75
CA ALA A 78 7.26 1.95 15.49
C ALA A 78 6.26 0.79 15.39
N VAL A 79 6.35 -0.01 14.33
CA VAL A 79 5.50 -1.20 14.17
C VAL A 79 6.20 -2.31 13.39
N ASP A 80 6.22 -3.50 13.95
CA ASP A 80 6.49 -4.73 13.19
C ASP A 80 5.14 -5.35 12.82
N VAL A 81 4.81 -5.38 11.53
CA VAL A 81 3.52 -5.88 11.02
C VAL A 81 3.32 -7.40 11.20
N ARG A 82 4.27 -8.09 11.80
CA ARG A 82 4.14 -9.49 12.22
C ARG A 82 3.57 -9.63 13.64
N ASP A 83 3.41 -8.53 14.32
CA ASP A 83 2.91 -8.45 15.70
C ASP A 83 1.56 -7.71 15.70
N ALA A 84 0.50 -8.46 15.94
CA ALA A 84 -0.86 -7.93 15.94
C ALA A 84 -1.08 -6.85 17.02
N ALA A 85 -0.41 -6.97 18.17
CA ALA A 85 -0.54 -5.97 19.24
C ALA A 85 0.13 -4.64 18.85
N GLN A 86 1.29 -4.68 18.17
CA GLN A 86 1.92 -3.48 17.63
C GLN A 86 1.09 -2.85 16.50
N ILE A 87 0.46 -3.66 15.65
CA ILE A 87 -0.48 -3.17 14.63
C ILE A 87 -1.64 -2.44 15.30
N GLN A 88 -2.31 -3.07 16.28
CA GLN A 88 -3.42 -2.44 17.00
C GLN A 88 -2.97 -1.11 17.63
N ASN A 89 -1.82 -1.11 18.33
CA ASN A 89 -1.27 0.11 18.92
C ASN A 89 -1.00 1.20 17.87
N ALA A 90 -0.50 0.87 16.67
CA ALA A 90 -0.25 1.87 15.63
C ALA A 90 -1.55 2.50 15.11
N VAL A 91 -2.62 1.73 14.98
CA VAL A 91 -3.96 2.22 14.60
C VAL A 91 -4.54 3.09 15.72
N ASP A 92 -4.48 2.65 16.98
CA ASP A 92 -4.97 3.39 18.14
C ASP A 92 -4.20 4.71 18.30
N GLU A 93 -2.88 4.70 18.13
CA GLU A 93 -2.02 5.88 18.18
C GLU A 93 -2.38 6.88 17.08
N THR A 94 -2.73 6.40 15.88
CA THR A 94 -3.19 7.26 14.78
C THR A 94 -4.43 8.04 15.20
N VAL A 95 -5.42 7.35 15.76
CA VAL A 95 -6.67 7.97 16.18
C VAL A 95 -6.48 8.84 17.43
N ARG A 96 -5.62 8.42 18.36
CA ARG A 96 -5.29 9.23 19.55
C ARG A 96 -4.61 10.55 19.17
N THR A 97 -3.72 10.51 18.17
CA THR A 97 -2.94 11.69 17.74
C THR A 97 -3.78 12.66 16.90
N PHE A 98 -4.57 12.13 15.95
CA PHE A 98 -5.25 12.93 14.94
C PHE A 98 -6.78 12.95 15.07
N GLY A 99 -7.35 12.20 16.02
CA GLY A 99 -8.78 12.16 16.34
C GLY A 99 -9.62 11.23 15.46
N LYS A 100 -9.08 10.72 14.34
CA LYS A 100 -9.79 9.85 13.39
C LYS A 100 -8.85 9.05 12.51
N LEU A 101 -9.43 8.16 11.68
CA LEU A 101 -8.75 7.47 10.59
C LEU A 101 -9.63 7.50 9.33
N ASP A 102 -9.15 8.08 8.24
CA ASP A 102 -9.88 8.15 6.96
C ASP A 102 -9.26 7.25 5.89
N VAL A 103 -7.93 7.06 5.93
CA VAL A 103 -7.17 6.33 4.90
C VAL A 103 -6.19 5.36 5.53
N LEU A 104 -6.17 4.13 5.03
CA LEU A 104 -5.07 3.18 5.23
C LEU A 104 -4.32 2.98 3.91
N VAL A 105 -2.99 3.17 3.92
CA VAL A 105 -2.11 2.72 2.84
C VAL A 105 -1.22 1.60 3.35
N TYR A 106 -1.41 0.38 2.84
CA TYR A 106 -0.58 -0.76 3.22
C TYR A 106 0.49 -1.00 2.16
N ASN A 107 1.69 -0.48 2.42
CA ASN A 107 2.89 -0.61 1.57
C ASN A 107 3.93 -1.58 2.15
N SER A 108 3.78 -2.02 3.40
CA SER A 108 4.71 -3.00 3.99
C SER A 108 4.80 -4.26 3.14
N GLY A 109 6.00 -4.81 3.01
CA GLY A 109 6.18 -6.02 2.22
C GLY A 109 7.55 -6.64 2.40
N ALA A 110 7.62 -7.97 2.21
CA ALA A 110 8.84 -8.75 2.13
C ALA A 110 8.96 -9.40 0.76
N ILE A 111 10.19 -9.46 0.26
CA ILE A 111 10.51 -9.95 -1.09
C ILE A 111 11.56 -11.05 -1.00
N TRP A 112 11.29 -12.16 -1.69
CA TRP A 112 12.26 -13.18 -2.01
C TRP A 112 11.83 -13.88 -3.29
N TRP A 113 12.60 -13.69 -4.35
CA TRP A 113 12.32 -14.26 -5.66
C TRP A 113 13.22 -15.47 -5.89
N SER A 114 12.61 -16.65 -5.93
CA SER A 114 13.26 -17.91 -6.24
C SER A 114 12.21 -18.96 -6.61
N SER A 115 12.65 -20.06 -7.18
CA SER A 115 11.81 -21.24 -7.41
C SER A 115 11.36 -21.87 -6.08
N VAL A 116 10.40 -22.79 -6.12
CA VAL A 116 9.86 -23.42 -4.92
C VAL A 116 10.93 -24.23 -4.18
N GLU A 117 11.70 -25.03 -4.91
CA GLU A 117 12.77 -25.86 -4.36
C GLU A 117 13.91 -25.05 -3.74
N ASN A 118 14.15 -23.81 -4.21
CA ASN A 118 15.23 -22.94 -3.74
C ASN A 118 14.77 -21.84 -2.77
N THR A 119 13.48 -21.84 -2.40
CA THR A 119 12.95 -20.90 -1.42
C THR A 119 12.96 -21.52 -0.02
N PRO A 120 13.87 -21.10 0.89
CA PRO A 120 13.86 -21.60 2.25
C PRO A 120 12.54 -21.31 2.95
N LEU A 121 12.00 -22.29 3.70
CA LEU A 121 10.74 -22.15 4.43
C LEU A 121 10.71 -20.91 5.34
N LYS A 122 11.86 -20.54 5.94
CA LYS A 122 12.01 -19.30 6.73
C LYS A 122 11.67 -18.05 5.90
N ARG A 123 12.10 -18.00 4.63
CA ARG A 123 11.79 -16.88 3.71
C ARG A 123 10.33 -16.88 3.30
N PHE A 124 9.78 -18.07 3.02
CA PHE A 124 8.35 -18.22 2.74
C PHE A 124 7.53 -17.69 3.92
N ARG A 125 7.76 -18.19 5.14
CA ARG A 125 7.03 -17.74 6.35
C ARG A 125 7.11 -16.24 6.55
N LEU A 126 8.31 -15.64 6.41
CA LEU A 126 8.48 -14.20 6.55
C LEU A 126 7.61 -13.42 5.55
N MET A 127 7.54 -13.88 4.29
CA MET A 127 6.70 -13.23 3.28
C MET A 127 5.21 -13.38 3.60
N GLN A 128 4.77 -14.54 4.10
CA GLN A 128 3.36 -14.73 4.49
C GLN A 128 3.00 -13.86 5.69
N GLN A 129 3.85 -13.78 6.70
CA GLN A 129 3.63 -12.95 7.88
C GLN A 129 3.55 -11.45 7.58
N ILE A 130 4.41 -10.95 6.68
CA ILE A 130 4.44 -9.50 6.38
C ILE A 130 3.41 -9.12 5.31
N ASN A 131 3.26 -9.93 4.26
CA ASN A 131 2.40 -9.59 3.13
C ASN A 131 0.91 -9.83 3.46
N PRO A 132 0.33 -11.05 3.39
CA PRO A 132 -1.10 -11.22 3.60
C PRO A 132 -1.52 -11.16 5.07
N GLU A 133 -0.79 -11.77 6.00
CA GLU A 133 -1.16 -11.82 7.41
C GLU A 133 -1.12 -10.43 8.06
N GLY A 134 0.00 -9.70 7.88
CA GLY A 134 0.13 -8.34 8.39
C GLY A 134 -0.88 -7.36 7.78
N LEU A 135 -1.21 -7.52 6.48
CA LEU A 135 -2.29 -6.75 5.85
C LEU A 135 -3.64 -7.08 6.49
N TYR A 136 -3.97 -8.37 6.63
CA TYR A 136 -5.24 -8.81 7.20
C TYR A 136 -5.44 -8.24 8.61
N ALA A 137 -4.43 -8.39 9.48
CA ALA A 137 -4.47 -7.85 10.84
C ALA A 137 -4.61 -6.32 10.87
N THR A 138 -3.89 -5.61 9.97
CA THR A 138 -3.99 -4.15 9.88
C THR A 138 -5.36 -3.70 9.42
N VAL A 139 -5.93 -4.33 8.40
CA VAL A 139 -7.29 -4.03 7.93
C VAL A 139 -8.30 -4.29 9.04
N GLN A 140 -8.23 -5.44 9.72
CA GLN A 140 -9.13 -5.78 10.82
C GLN A 140 -9.10 -4.73 11.95
N ALA A 141 -7.92 -4.26 12.34
CA ALA A 141 -7.76 -3.20 13.34
C ALA A 141 -8.37 -1.86 12.86
N CYS A 142 -8.18 -1.50 11.57
CA CYS A 142 -8.72 -0.27 11.01
C CYS A 142 -10.25 -0.29 10.86
N LEU A 143 -10.85 -1.45 10.54
CA LEU A 143 -12.30 -1.57 10.36
C LEU A 143 -13.10 -1.10 11.61
N LEU A 144 -12.58 -1.31 12.81
CA LEU A 144 -13.18 -0.83 14.07
C LEU A 144 -13.32 0.70 14.09
N TYR A 145 -12.40 1.41 13.48
CA TYR A 145 -12.42 2.89 13.43
C TYR A 145 -13.20 3.41 12.23
N PHE A 146 -13.20 2.70 11.10
CA PHE A 146 -14.09 3.03 9.99
C PHE A 146 -15.57 2.83 10.38
N GLU A 147 -15.89 1.83 11.20
CA GLU A 147 -17.23 1.67 11.76
C GLU A 147 -17.63 2.87 12.62
N LYS A 148 -16.76 3.31 13.54
CA LYS A 148 -16.97 4.52 14.35
C LYS A 148 -17.09 5.80 13.51
N ASN A 149 -16.52 5.82 12.32
CA ASN A 149 -16.63 6.91 11.33
C ASN A 149 -17.79 6.70 10.35
N SER A 150 -18.83 5.95 10.74
CA SER A 150 -20.01 5.66 9.91
C SER A 150 -19.64 4.99 8.57
N TRP A 151 -18.66 4.10 8.58
CA TRP A 151 -18.16 3.36 7.41
C TRP A 151 -17.73 4.28 6.27
N LYS A 152 -16.97 5.33 6.60
CA LYS A 152 -16.34 6.23 5.65
C LYS A 152 -14.84 6.02 5.70
N GLY A 153 -14.25 5.51 4.61
CA GLY A 153 -12.82 5.25 4.58
C GLY A 153 -12.29 4.67 3.28
N ARG A 154 -11.00 4.81 3.10
CA ARG A 154 -10.27 4.33 1.92
C ARG A 154 -9.13 3.44 2.34
N ILE A 155 -9.02 2.27 1.73
CA ILE A 155 -7.92 1.34 1.94
C ILE A 155 -7.20 1.16 0.60
N VAL A 156 -5.90 1.46 0.57
CA VAL A 156 -5.05 1.23 -0.60
C VAL A 156 -3.98 0.20 -0.25
N VAL A 157 -3.90 -0.83 -1.04
CA VAL A 157 -3.00 -1.98 -0.81
C VAL A 157 -2.00 -2.10 -1.94
N VAL A 158 -0.71 -2.16 -1.63
CA VAL A 158 0.33 -2.42 -2.63
C VAL A 158 0.33 -3.91 -2.98
N SER A 159 -0.58 -4.30 -3.86
CA SER A 159 -0.81 -5.67 -4.33
C SER A 159 -1.05 -5.73 -5.83
N PRO A 160 -0.60 -6.81 -6.53
CA PRO A 160 -0.65 -6.89 -7.98
C PRO A 160 -2.04 -7.26 -8.50
N PRO A 161 -2.38 -6.91 -9.74
CA PRO A 161 -3.44 -7.60 -10.48
C PRO A 161 -3.18 -9.11 -10.53
N ILE A 162 -4.25 -9.91 -10.52
CA ILE A 162 -4.17 -11.38 -10.49
C ILE A 162 -4.05 -11.92 -11.91
N TYR A 163 -2.91 -12.55 -12.24
CA TYR A 163 -2.69 -13.21 -13.52
C TYR A 163 -1.55 -14.26 -13.41
N SER A 164 -1.65 -15.36 -14.16
CA SER A 164 -0.79 -16.54 -14.00
C SER A 164 0.70 -16.27 -14.23
N ARG A 165 1.05 -15.41 -15.21
CA ARG A 165 2.45 -15.10 -15.51
C ARG A 165 3.18 -14.42 -14.35
N PHE A 166 2.46 -13.76 -13.43
CA PHE A 166 3.05 -13.17 -12.23
C PHE A 166 3.68 -14.22 -11.31
N PHE A 167 3.18 -15.46 -11.34
CA PHE A 167 3.62 -16.52 -10.43
C PHE A 167 4.96 -17.14 -10.82
N ARG A 168 5.29 -17.11 -12.11
CA ARG A 168 6.45 -17.80 -12.67
C ARG A 168 7.77 -17.35 -12.06
N GLY A 169 8.54 -18.32 -11.51
CA GLY A 169 9.88 -18.09 -10.93
C GLY A 169 9.89 -17.36 -9.58
N LYS A 170 8.71 -17.13 -8.99
CA LYS A 170 8.57 -16.46 -7.68
C LYS A 170 7.30 -16.88 -6.95
N THR A 171 6.94 -18.17 -7.03
CA THR A 171 5.68 -18.71 -6.50
C THR A 171 5.45 -18.35 -5.04
N ALA A 172 6.45 -18.54 -4.17
CA ALA A 172 6.34 -18.24 -2.74
C ALA A 172 6.02 -16.75 -2.47
N TYR A 173 6.64 -15.84 -3.22
CA TYR A 173 6.34 -14.40 -3.17
C TYR A 173 4.94 -14.10 -3.71
N ALA A 174 4.60 -14.72 -4.84
CA ALA A 174 3.30 -14.53 -5.48
C ALA A 174 2.14 -14.98 -4.59
N MET A 175 2.27 -16.11 -3.87
CA MET A 175 1.28 -16.56 -2.90
C MET A 175 0.94 -15.47 -1.87
N GLY A 176 1.95 -14.81 -1.32
CA GLY A 176 1.73 -13.70 -0.39
C GLY A 176 1.10 -12.48 -1.05
N LYS A 177 1.66 -12.04 -2.18
CA LYS A 177 1.18 -10.81 -2.85
C LYS A 177 -0.20 -10.98 -3.49
N VAL A 178 -0.49 -12.11 -4.10
CA VAL A 178 -1.83 -12.41 -4.64
C VAL A 178 -2.84 -12.64 -3.51
N GLY A 179 -2.42 -13.22 -2.38
CA GLY A 179 -3.25 -13.30 -1.18
C GLY A 179 -3.73 -11.93 -0.69
N MET A 180 -2.88 -10.89 -0.80
CA MET A 180 -3.31 -9.52 -0.53
C MET A 180 -4.37 -9.04 -1.54
N SER A 181 -4.23 -9.40 -2.82
CA SER A 181 -5.20 -9.03 -3.87
C SER A 181 -6.54 -9.77 -3.71
N VAL A 182 -6.51 -11.00 -3.18
CA VAL A 182 -7.72 -11.75 -2.79
C VAL A 182 -8.46 -11.00 -1.68
N LEU A 183 -7.74 -10.49 -0.66
CA LEU A 183 -8.36 -9.66 0.38
C LEU A 183 -9.00 -8.39 -0.22
N VAL A 184 -8.34 -7.74 -1.18
CA VAL A 184 -8.91 -6.56 -1.87
C VAL A 184 -10.23 -6.91 -2.52
N LYS A 185 -10.29 -7.99 -3.29
CA LYS A 185 -11.53 -8.41 -3.98
C LYS A 185 -12.61 -8.86 -2.99
N GLY A 186 -12.28 -9.70 -2.02
CA GLY A 186 -13.25 -10.23 -1.06
C GLY A 186 -13.86 -9.14 -0.18
N LEU A 187 -13.04 -8.28 0.41
CA LEU A 187 -13.54 -7.20 1.27
C LEU A 187 -14.33 -6.15 0.49
N ALA A 188 -13.97 -5.89 -0.77
CA ALA A 188 -14.74 -5.01 -1.63
C ALA A 188 -16.17 -5.52 -1.86
N MET A 189 -16.33 -6.84 -2.07
CA MET A 189 -17.64 -7.49 -2.19
C MET A 189 -18.42 -7.40 -0.87
N ASP A 190 -17.74 -7.58 0.27
CA ASP A 190 -18.36 -7.43 1.59
C ASP A 190 -18.89 -6.01 1.82
N PHE A 191 -18.15 -4.97 1.41
CA PHE A 191 -18.63 -3.59 1.49
C PHE A 191 -19.91 -3.38 0.66
N VAL A 192 -19.96 -3.90 -0.57
CA VAL A 192 -21.16 -3.83 -1.40
C VAL A 192 -22.34 -4.56 -0.75
N ARG A 193 -22.14 -5.81 -0.28
CA ARG A 193 -23.18 -6.62 0.35
C ARG A 193 -23.70 -6.04 1.65
N GLN A 194 -22.88 -5.23 2.33
CA GLN A 194 -23.23 -4.57 3.60
C GLN A 194 -23.67 -3.12 3.41
N GLU A 195 -23.88 -2.69 2.16
CA GLU A 195 -24.31 -1.34 1.79
C GLU A 195 -23.37 -0.22 2.29
N ARG A 196 -22.07 -0.53 2.43
CA ARG A 196 -21.04 0.41 2.90
C ARG A 196 -20.48 1.20 1.71
N SER A 197 -21.32 1.97 1.05
CA SER A 197 -21.00 2.68 -0.21
C SER A 197 -19.88 3.73 -0.09
N ASP A 198 -19.63 4.25 1.13
CA ASP A 198 -18.56 5.22 1.40
C ASP A 198 -17.20 4.56 1.73
N MET A 199 -17.15 3.22 1.75
CA MET A 199 -15.92 2.44 1.89
C MET A 199 -15.36 2.03 0.53
N SER A 200 -14.05 1.95 0.42
CA SER A 200 -13.40 1.24 -0.68
C SER A 200 -12.07 0.60 -0.25
N ILE A 201 -11.74 -0.50 -0.88
CA ILE A 201 -10.43 -1.13 -0.84
C ILE A 201 -9.92 -1.33 -2.27
N THR A 202 -8.70 -0.87 -2.53
CA THR A 202 -8.11 -0.81 -3.88
C THR A 202 -6.71 -1.42 -3.85
N GLY A 203 -6.36 -2.23 -4.83
CA GLY A 203 -4.99 -2.69 -5.06
C GLY A 203 -4.28 -1.86 -6.12
N ILE A 204 -3.03 -1.49 -5.84
CA ILE A 204 -2.18 -0.76 -6.78
C ILE A 204 -0.83 -1.47 -6.94
N TRP A 205 -0.31 -1.50 -8.17
CA TRP A 205 0.96 -2.13 -8.48
C TRP A 205 1.76 -1.33 -9.51
N PRO A 206 3.12 -1.35 -9.46
CA PRO A 206 3.92 -0.68 -10.47
C PRO A 206 3.77 -1.28 -11.87
N ALA A 207 3.42 -0.49 -12.87
CA ALA A 207 3.45 -0.91 -14.27
C ALA A 207 4.88 -1.11 -14.78
N SER A 208 5.79 -0.24 -14.35
CA SER A 208 7.22 -0.27 -14.59
C SER A 208 7.97 -0.33 -13.24
N SER A 209 9.24 -0.72 -13.23
CA SER A 209 10.02 -0.78 -11.99
C SER A 209 10.15 0.61 -11.35
N ILE A 210 9.98 0.70 -10.03
CA ILE A 210 10.08 1.96 -9.28
C ILE A 210 11.42 2.01 -8.51
N GLU A 211 12.03 3.17 -8.51
CA GLU A 211 13.21 3.46 -7.69
C GLU A 211 12.87 3.34 -6.20
N SER A 212 13.50 2.39 -5.54
CA SER A 212 13.23 2.06 -4.14
C SER A 212 14.36 1.24 -3.55
N ALA A 213 14.40 1.05 -2.24
CA ALA A 213 15.35 0.16 -1.59
C ALA A 213 15.33 -1.28 -2.15
N ALA A 214 14.19 -1.75 -2.67
CA ALA A 214 14.07 -3.06 -3.29
C ALA A 214 14.80 -3.16 -4.65
N THR A 215 14.98 -2.05 -5.35
CA THR A 215 15.66 -1.98 -6.66
C THR A 215 17.13 -1.56 -6.57
N GLU A 216 17.60 -1.10 -5.39
CA GLU A 216 18.99 -0.65 -5.19
C GLU A 216 20.02 -1.74 -5.51
N HIS A 217 19.79 -2.97 -5.08
CA HIS A 217 20.69 -4.08 -5.36
C HIS A 217 20.88 -4.32 -6.88
N ASN A 218 19.80 -4.16 -7.65
CA ASN A 218 19.84 -4.30 -9.12
C ASN A 218 20.59 -3.15 -9.78
N LYS A 219 20.52 -1.93 -9.24
CA LYS A 219 21.29 -0.77 -9.72
C LYS A 219 22.79 -0.92 -9.43
N ALA A 220 23.14 -1.43 -8.27
CA ALA A 220 24.54 -1.65 -7.89
C ALA A 220 25.24 -2.67 -8.81
N SER A 221 24.49 -3.68 -9.29
CA SER A 221 25.00 -4.70 -10.22
C SER A 221 25.05 -4.23 -11.67
N ASP A 222 24.17 -3.31 -12.09
CA ASP A 222 24.09 -2.79 -13.46
C ASP A 222 23.50 -1.36 -13.47
N PRO A 223 24.36 -0.33 -13.52
CA PRO A 223 23.92 1.08 -13.55
C PRO A 223 23.02 1.43 -14.75
N SER A 224 23.11 0.69 -15.87
CA SER A 224 22.25 0.94 -17.03
C SER A 224 20.76 0.72 -16.76
N ARG A 225 20.44 -0.06 -15.73
CA ARG A 225 19.04 -0.32 -15.30
C ARG A 225 18.32 0.90 -14.74
N LYS A 226 19.04 1.98 -14.40
CA LYS A 226 18.39 3.24 -13.98
C LYS A 226 17.42 3.79 -15.02
N LYS A 227 17.70 3.59 -16.31
CA LYS A 227 16.80 4.02 -17.39
C LYS A 227 15.44 3.29 -17.41
N ASP A 228 15.36 2.12 -16.77
CA ASP A 228 14.14 1.32 -16.67
C ASP A 228 13.34 1.63 -15.38
N LEU A 229 13.72 2.67 -14.63
CA LEU A 229 13.08 3.02 -13.37
C LEU A 229 12.21 4.26 -13.48
N ARG A 230 11.04 4.20 -12.84
CA ARG A 230 10.20 5.34 -12.51
C ARG A 230 10.55 5.89 -11.14
N LYS A 231 10.39 7.20 -10.96
CA LYS A 231 10.43 7.84 -9.64
C LYS A 231 9.22 7.42 -8.81
N PRO A 232 9.32 7.30 -7.48
CA PRO A 232 8.21 6.84 -6.64
C PRO A 232 7.00 7.78 -6.60
N ASN A 233 7.13 9.04 -7.04
CA ASN A 233 6.01 9.98 -7.10
C ASN A 233 4.91 9.56 -8.08
N ILE A 234 5.19 8.77 -9.13
CA ILE A 234 4.14 8.20 -9.98
C ILE A 234 3.13 7.38 -9.16
N PHE A 235 3.65 6.66 -8.17
CA PHE A 235 2.84 5.81 -7.30
C PHE A 235 2.00 6.63 -6.32
N SER A 236 2.57 7.70 -5.76
CA SER A 236 1.81 8.61 -4.89
C SER A 236 0.75 9.40 -5.64
N ASP A 237 1.03 9.82 -6.88
CA ASP A 237 0.05 10.53 -7.72
C ASP A 237 -1.13 9.60 -8.09
N ALA A 238 -0.87 8.33 -8.41
CA ALA A 238 -1.92 7.34 -8.64
C ALA A 238 -2.76 7.10 -7.37
N ILE A 239 -2.13 6.97 -6.20
CA ILE A 239 -2.85 6.84 -4.92
C ILE A 239 -3.71 8.07 -4.65
N LEU A 240 -3.19 9.27 -4.85
CA LEU A 240 -3.98 10.51 -4.70
C LEU A 240 -5.17 10.54 -5.65
N GLY A 241 -4.99 10.09 -6.88
CA GLY A 241 -6.08 9.92 -7.85
C GLY A 241 -7.14 8.92 -7.34
N MET A 242 -6.72 7.76 -6.84
CA MET A 242 -7.62 6.75 -6.26
C MET A 242 -8.40 7.28 -5.04
N LEU A 243 -7.75 8.07 -4.18
CA LEU A 243 -8.40 8.66 -3.01
C LEU A 243 -9.44 9.73 -3.36
N ARG A 244 -9.30 10.39 -4.51
CA ARG A 244 -10.23 11.40 -5.03
C ARG A 244 -11.35 10.82 -5.88
N ALA A 245 -11.13 9.64 -6.45
CA ALA A 245 -12.13 8.97 -7.30
C ALA A 245 -13.35 8.52 -6.49
N PRO A 246 -14.54 8.40 -7.11
CA PRO A 246 -15.70 7.79 -6.49
C PRO A 246 -15.39 6.40 -5.95
N THR A 247 -15.97 6.02 -4.80
CA THR A 247 -15.81 4.68 -4.21
C THR A 247 -16.18 3.58 -5.19
N SER A 248 -17.27 3.78 -5.94
CA SER A 248 -17.75 2.84 -6.96
C SER A 248 -16.73 2.56 -8.09
N THR A 249 -15.85 3.52 -8.37
CA THR A 249 -14.80 3.35 -9.39
C THR A 249 -13.63 2.51 -8.88
N VAL A 250 -13.29 2.64 -7.61
CA VAL A 250 -12.04 2.08 -7.08
C VAL A 250 -12.23 0.90 -6.13
N ASN A 251 -13.45 0.65 -5.64
CA ASN A 251 -13.70 -0.47 -4.75
C ASN A 251 -13.50 -1.82 -5.46
N GLY A 252 -12.54 -2.62 -5.00
CA GLY A 252 -12.18 -3.90 -5.60
C GLY A 252 -11.29 -3.80 -6.84
N LEU A 253 -10.91 -2.57 -7.26
CA LEU A 253 -10.00 -2.38 -8.39
C LEU A 253 -8.62 -2.95 -8.05
N LEU A 254 -8.02 -3.65 -9.00
CA LEU A 254 -6.63 -4.11 -9.00
C LEU A 254 -5.97 -3.56 -10.26
N ASP A 255 -5.21 -2.48 -10.12
CA ASP A 255 -4.68 -1.75 -11.27
C ASP A 255 -3.21 -1.40 -11.13
N THR A 256 -2.61 -0.88 -12.20
CA THR A 256 -1.27 -0.32 -12.15
C THR A 256 -1.31 1.20 -12.01
N ASP A 257 -0.21 1.76 -11.52
CA ASP A 257 -0.03 3.20 -11.40
C ASP A 257 -0.21 3.94 -12.74
N GLU A 258 0.46 3.46 -13.81
CA GLU A 258 0.38 4.09 -15.13
C GLU A 258 -1.02 3.95 -15.77
N ASP A 259 -1.66 2.77 -15.65
CA ASP A 259 -2.98 2.56 -16.26
C ASP A 259 -4.04 3.40 -15.54
N PHE A 260 -4.03 3.40 -14.21
CA PHE A 260 -4.96 4.24 -13.45
C PHE A 260 -4.79 5.73 -13.76
N LEU A 261 -3.55 6.23 -13.78
CA LEU A 261 -3.27 7.64 -14.11
C LEU A 261 -3.73 7.99 -15.52
N ARG A 262 -3.55 7.08 -16.49
CA ARG A 262 -3.97 7.29 -17.87
C ARG A 262 -5.49 7.32 -18.01
N GLU A 263 -6.16 6.33 -17.43
CA GLU A 263 -7.58 6.11 -17.64
C GLU A 263 -8.47 7.00 -16.77
N ASN A 264 -8.02 7.31 -15.54
CA ASN A 264 -8.84 8.02 -14.57
C ASN A 264 -8.34 9.44 -14.25
N CYS A 265 -7.08 9.76 -14.55
CA CYS A 265 -6.50 11.07 -14.25
C CYS A 265 -6.09 11.86 -15.51
N GLY A 266 -6.25 11.29 -16.72
CA GLY A 266 -5.93 11.93 -17.98
C GLY A 266 -4.43 12.14 -18.24
N VAL A 267 -3.55 11.43 -17.53
CA VAL A 267 -2.09 11.53 -17.74
C VAL A 267 -1.71 10.81 -19.02
N THR A 268 -1.19 11.53 -19.99
CA THR A 268 -0.73 10.97 -21.28
C THR A 268 0.78 10.96 -21.42
N ASP A 269 1.49 11.83 -20.70
CA ASP A 269 2.95 11.89 -20.67
C ASP A 269 3.51 11.47 -19.31
N PHE A 270 4.31 10.41 -19.32
CA PHE A 270 4.99 9.86 -18.16
C PHE A 270 6.48 10.19 -18.09
N SER A 271 6.97 11.06 -18.96
CA SER A 271 8.40 11.42 -19.05
C SER A 271 8.96 11.99 -17.75
N ASN A 272 8.17 12.82 -17.04
CA ASN A 272 8.53 13.41 -15.74
C ASN A 272 8.75 12.40 -14.62
N TYR A 273 8.18 11.21 -14.75
CA TYR A 273 8.36 10.11 -13.80
C TYR A 273 9.59 9.25 -14.08
N SER A 274 10.30 9.45 -15.20
CA SER A 274 11.51 8.71 -15.50
C SER A 274 12.67 9.15 -14.60
N VAL A 275 13.40 8.20 -14.01
CA VAL A 275 14.60 8.51 -13.20
C VAL A 275 15.69 9.14 -14.06
N VAL A 276 15.88 8.62 -15.28
CA VAL A 276 16.79 9.18 -16.26
C VAL A 276 15.99 10.04 -17.24
N PRO A 277 16.26 11.35 -17.35
CA PRO A 277 15.58 12.22 -18.31
C PRO A 277 15.70 11.67 -19.74
N GLY A 278 14.58 11.71 -20.48
CA GLY A 278 14.51 11.20 -21.86
C GLY A 278 14.44 9.70 -21.99
N ALA A 279 14.62 8.91 -20.93
CA ALA A 279 14.42 7.46 -20.97
C ALA A 279 12.93 7.10 -20.92
N THR A 280 12.60 5.98 -21.57
CA THR A 280 11.27 5.36 -21.50
C THR A 280 11.37 4.06 -20.71
N PRO A 281 11.07 4.05 -19.40
CA PRO A 281 11.12 2.85 -18.58
C PRO A 281 10.24 1.73 -19.13
N ARG A 282 10.81 0.54 -19.18
CA ARG A 282 10.13 -0.63 -19.73
C ARG A 282 8.98 -1.08 -18.82
N ARG A 283 7.78 -1.22 -19.39
CA ARG A 283 6.66 -1.82 -18.70
C ARG A 283 6.95 -3.30 -18.36
N ILE A 284 6.75 -3.68 -17.09
CA ILE A 284 6.96 -5.05 -16.59
C ILE A 284 5.64 -5.81 -16.43
N MET A 285 4.52 -5.10 -16.47
CA MET A 285 3.17 -5.66 -16.39
C MET A 285 2.54 -5.87 -17.76
N PRO A 286 1.61 -6.85 -17.94
CA PRO A 286 0.86 -6.98 -19.18
C PRO A 286 0.01 -5.72 -19.44
N ALA A 287 -0.29 -5.47 -20.73
CA ALA A 287 -1.13 -4.34 -21.14
C ALA A 287 -2.62 -4.57 -20.79
N LYS A 288 -3.02 -5.83 -20.65
CA LYS A 288 -4.38 -6.22 -20.24
C LYS A 288 -4.32 -7.31 -19.20
N PHE A 289 -5.23 -7.27 -18.25
CA PHE A 289 -5.39 -8.27 -17.19
C PHE A 289 -6.62 -9.14 -17.46
N PRO A 290 -6.66 -10.37 -16.93
CA PRO A 290 -7.86 -11.20 -16.97
C PRO A 290 -9.04 -10.55 -16.27
N VAL A 291 -10.24 -10.73 -16.77
CA VAL A 291 -11.47 -10.42 -16.06
C VAL A 291 -11.70 -11.49 -15.01
N LEU A 292 -11.88 -11.07 -13.75
CA LEU A 292 -12.08 -11.97 -12.61
C LEU A 292 -13.53 -12.03 -12.13
N GLU A 293 -14.37 -11.11 -12.61
CA GLU A 293 -15.77 -11.03 -12.25
C GLU A 293 -16.53 -12.19 -12.88
N VAL A 294 -17.31 -12.88 -12.04
CA VAL A 294 -18.24 -13.94 -12.43
C VAL A 294 -19.62 -13.54 -11.93
N ALA A 295 -20.67 -13.81 -12.69
CA ALA A 295 -22.04 -13.55 -12.25
C ALA A 295 -22.34 -14.39 -11.01
N GLU A 296 -22.95 -13.78 -9.98
CA GLU A 296 -23.41 -14.52 -8.80
C GLU A 296 -24.52 -15.51 -9.18
N GLN A 297 -24.51 -16.69 -8.60
CA GLN A 297 -25.54 -17.73 -8.75
C GLN A 297 -26.34 -17.84 -7.47
N ASP A 298 -27.57 -18.34 -7.56
CA ASP A 298 -28.49 -18.43 -6.40
C ASP A 298 -27.93 -19.30 -5.27
N ASP A 299 -27.17 -20.34 -5.59
CA ASP A 299 -26.53 -21.26 -4.63
C ASP A 299 -25.32 -20.63 -3.91
N GLU A 300 -24.69 -19.59 -4.48
CA GLU A 300 -23.58 -18.85 -3.85
C GLU A 300 -24.09 -17.85 -2.79
N GLY A 301 -25.39 -17.61 -2.71
CA GLY A 301 -26.02 -16.67 -1.76
C GLY A 301 -26.05 -17.12 -0.31
N GLN A 302 -25.80 -18.38 0.01
CA GLN A 302 -25.79 -18.87 1.38
C GLN A 302 -24.51 -18.45 2.11
N ARG A 303 -24.64 -17.48 3.01
CA ARG A 303 -23.53 -17.04 3.86
C ARG A 303 -23.23 -18.06 4.94
N MET A 304 -22.11 -18.76 4.82
CA MET A 304 -21.56 -19.58 5.89
C MET A 304 -20.80 -18.69 6.88
N ASP A 305 -21.24 -18.66 8.12
CA ASP A 305 -20.60 -17.89 9.20
C ASP A 305 -20.18 -18.85 10.34
N SER A 306 -18.90 -19.16 10.39
CA SER A 306 -18.34 -20.07 11.40
C SER A 306 -18.51 -19.57 12.84
N THR A 307 -18.66 -18.24 13.07
CA THR A 307 -18.89 -17.70 14.39
C THR A 307 -20.29 -18.05 14.90
N LYS A 308 -21.26 -18.13 14.00
CA LYS A 308 -22.66 -18.52 14.33
C LYS A 308 -22.84 -20.03 14.48
N LEU A 309 -22.00 -20.83 13.82
CA LEU A 309 -22.04 -22.31 13.90
C LEU A 309 -21.54 -22.80 15.26
N ARG A 310 -20.52 -22.18 15.86
CA ARG A 310 -19.99 -22.55 17.18
C ARG A 310 -20.95 -22.28 18.35
N ALA A 311 -21.91 -21.38 18.19
CA ALA A 311 -22.93 -21.14 19.20
C ALA A 311 -24.01 -22.24 19.28
N LYS A 312 -23.96 -23.23 18.36
CA LYS A 312 -24.90 -24.36 18.32
C LYS A 312 -24.26 -25.71 18.67
N MET A 313 -22.96 -25.76 18.97
CA MET A 313 -22.22 -26.88 19.54
C MET A 313 -21.89 -26.61 21.00
#